data_48a2b3a38320bbb2ad0ede41b8e7eaae
#
_entry.id   48a2b3a38320bbb2ad0ede41b8e7eaae
#
_cell.length_a   1.000
_cell.length_b   1.000
_cell.length_c   1.000
_cell.angle_alpha   90.00
_cell.angle_beta   90.00
_cell.angle_gamma   90.00
#
_symmetry.space_group_name_H-M   'P 1'
#
loop_
_entity.id
_entity.type
_entity.pdbx_description
1 polymer ?
#
loop_
_entity_poly.entity_id
_entity_poly.type
_entity_poly.pdbx_seq_one_letter_code
_entity_poly.pdbx_strand_id
1 'polypeptide(L)'
;MNMNKYLDIAPEVQQALADGRPVVALESTIISHGMPYPKNVETALLVEQTLRDNGAVPATIAILGGRLKAGLSKEEITSVSYTHLTL
;
A
#
# COMPACT_ATOMS: atom_id res chain seq x y z
N MET A 1 -8.85 -21.49 -8.54
CA MET A 1 -7.53 -20.87 -8.70
C MET A 1 -7.04 -20.32 -7.38
N ASN A 2 -5.80 -20.57 -7.06
CA ASN A 2 -5.22 -20.04 -5.82
C ASN A 2 -4.56 -18.70 -6.09
N MET A 3 -5.25 -17.61 -5.73
CA MET A 3 -4.74 -16.25 -5.90
C MET A 3 -3.52 -15.95 -5.04
N ASN A 4 -3.30 -16.73 -3.97
CA ASN A 4 -2.15 -16.51 -3.08
C ASN A 4 -0.81 -16.66 -3.79
N LYS A 5 -0.79 -17.35 -4.92
CA LYS A 5 0.43 -17.53 -5.70
C LYS A 5 1.00 -16.19 -6.19
N TYR A 6 0.13 -15.20 -6.43
CA TYR A 6 0.50 -13.92 -7.01
C TYR A 6 0.26 -12.74 -6.08
N LEU A 7 -0.32 -12.99 -4.92
CA LEU A 7 -0.78 -11.95 -4.01
C LEU A 7 -0.07 -12.05 -2.67
N ASP A 8 0.56 -10.96 -2.26
CA ASP A 8 1.13 -10.80 -0.91
C ASP A 8 0.28 -9.81 -0.15
N ILE A 9 -0.28 -10.24 0.97
CA ILE A 9 -1.06 -9.37 1.84
C ILE A 9 -0.22 -9.07 3.08
N ALA A 10 -0.04 -7.78 3.39
CA ALA A 10 0.74 -7.37 4.56
C ALA A 10 0.12 -7.92 5.84
N PRO A 11 0.94 -8.30 6.84
CA PRO A 11 0.42 -8.85 8.10
C PRO A 11 -0.62 -7.97 8.78
N GLU A 12 -0.43 -6.66 8.78
CA GLU A 12 -1.38 -5.71 9.34
C GLU A 12 -2.75 -5.82 8.66
N VAL A 13 -2.74 -5.95 7.33
CA VAL A 13 -3.97 -6.06 6.53
C VAL A 13 -4.64 -7.40 6.78
N GLN A 14 -3.87 -8.48 6.82
CA GLN A 14 -4.41 -9.81 7.11
C GLN A 14 -5.08 -9.84 8.48
N GLN A 15 -4.44 -9.26 9.48
CA GLN A 15 -4.98 -9.24 10.84
C GLN A 15 -6.28 -8.41 10.89
N ALA A 16 -6.30 -7.28 10.20
CA ALA A 16 -7.50 -6.44 10.15
C ALA A 16 -8.68 -7.17 9.51
N LEU A 17 -8.43 -7.88 8.42
CA LEU A 17 -9.47 -8.67 7.76
C LEU A 17 -9.99 -9.78 8.68
N ALA A 18 -9.09 -10.47 9.37
CA ALA A 18 -9.47 -11.52 10.30
C ALA A 18 -10.29 -10.98 11.48
N ASP A 19 -9.97 -9.77 11.94
CA ASP A 19 -10.64 -9.14 13.08
C ASP A 19 -11.93 -8.41 12.69
N GLY A 20 -12.25 -8.33 11.40
CA GLY A 20 -13.41 -7.58 10.93
C GLY A 20 -13.22 -6.06 11.04
N ARG A 21 -11.99 -5.56 11.08
CA ARG A 21 -11.70 -4.12 11.10
C ARG A 21 -11.75 -3.54 9.69
N PRO A 22 -12.12 -2.24 9.54
CA PRO A 22 -12.16 -1.63 8.21
C PRO A 22 -10.77 -1.59 7.57
N VAL A 23 -10.73 -1.99 6.29
CA VAL A 23 -9.52 -1.92 5.48
C VAL A 23 -9.82 -1.03 4.27
N VAL A 24 -8.95 -0.06 4.01
CA VAL A 24 -9.11 0.87 2.89
C VAL A 24 -7.97 0.63 1.90
N ALA A 25 -8.34 0.21 0.70
CA ALA A 25 -7.36 0.04 -0.39
C ALA A 25 -7.01 1.40 -0.97
N LEU A 26 -5.71 1.66 -1.12
CA LEU A 26 -5.20 2.90 -1.69
C LEU A 26 -4.46 2.58 -2.98
N GLU A 27 -4.78 3.32 -4.03
CA GLU A 27 -4.05 3.19 -5.28
C GLU A 27 -2.67 3.82 -5.15
N SER A 28 -1.68 3.30 -5.90
CA SER A 28 -0.29 3.75 -5.80
C SER A 28 0.10 4.80 -6.85
N THR A 29 -0.82 5.25 -7.69
CA THR A 29 -0.52 6.23 -8.74
C THR A 29 0.07 7.53 -8.17
N ILE A 30 -0.48 8.01 -7.06
CA ILE A 30 0.01 9.23 -6.43
C ILE A 30 1.47 9.10 -6.00
N ILE A 31 1.87 7.90 -5.56
CA ILE A 31 3.25 7.64 -5.15
C ILE A 31 4.18 7.65 -6.34
N SER A 32 3.78 7.00 -7.43
CA SER A 32 4.68 6.79 -8.58
C SER A 32 4.65 7.93 -9.58
N HIS A 33 3.53 8.65 -9.72
CA HIS A 33 3.34 9.66 -10.76
C HIS A 33 2.75 10.97 -10.30
N GLY A 34 2.13 11.01 -9.12
CA GLY A 34 1.36 12.18 -8.69
C GLY A 34 2.19 13.36 -8.21
N MET A 35 3.36 13.11 -7.67
CA MET A 35 4.22 14.14 -7.09
C MET A 35 5.68 13.73 -7.18
N PRO A 36 6.61 14.71 -7.20
CA PRO A 36 8.04 14.37 -7.16
C PRO A 36 8.46 13.86 -5.77
N TYR A 37 9.52 13.06 -5.77
CA TYR A 37 10.17 12.61 -4.54
C TYR A 37 10.85 13.81 -3.84
N PRO A 38 10.83 13.93 -2.52
CA PRO A 38 10.26 12.99 -1.53
C PRO A 38 8.81 13.28 -1.14
N LYS A 39 8.19 14.27 -1.76
CA LYS A 39 6.83 14.70 -1.40
C LYS A 39 5.82 13.56 -1.58
N ASN A 40 6.01 12.75 -2.61
CA ASN A 40 5.14 11.61 -2.88
C ASN A 40 5.15 10.59 -1.73
N VAL A 41 6.34 10.28 -1.19
CA VAL A 41 6.47 9.35 -0.06
C VAL A 41 5.85 9.95 1.19
N GLU A 42 6.16 11.21 1.48
CA GLU A 42 5.61 11.90 2.65
C GLU A 42 4.10 11.90 2.63
N THR A 43 3.51 12.21 1.49
CA THR A 43 2.06 12.25 1.32
C THR A 43 1.45 10.87 1.49
N ALA A 44 2.05 9.84 0.90
CA ALA A 44 1.55 8.48 1.03
C ALA A 44 1.55 8.02 2.48
N LEU A 45 2.63 8.28 3.20
CA LEU A 45 2.73 7.91 4.62
C LEU A 45 1.75 8.69 5.48
N LEU A 46 1.53 9.97 5.16
CA LEU A 46 0.56 10.79 5.89
C LEU A 46 -0.86 10.29 5.69
N VAL A 47 -1.23 9.92 4.47
CA VAL A 47 -2.56 9.37 4.18
C VAL A 47 -2.76 8.06 4.95
N GLU A 48 -1.76 7.18 4.95
CA GLU A 48 -1.83 5.94 5.70
C GLU A 48 -2.00 6.19 7.20
N GLN A 49 -1.24 7.12 7.74
CA GLN A 49 -1.33 7.43 9.17
C GLN A 49 -2.68 8.04 9.53
N THR A 50 -3.21 8.89 8.66
CA THR A 50 -4.54 9.50 8.86
C THR A 50 -5.63 8.42 8.94
N LEU A 51 -5.55 7.41 8.07
CA LEU A 51 -6.49 6.30 8.12
C LEU A 51 -6.36 5.52 9.43
N ARG A 52 -5.14 5.22 9.86
CA ARG A 52 -4.91 4.52 11.13
C ARG A 52 -5.45 5.31 12.32
N ASP A 53 -5.23 6.62 12.31
CA ASP A 53 -5.70 7.50 13.38
C ASP A 53 -7.23 7.54 13.46
N ASN A 54 -7.90 7.19 12.37
CA ASN A 54 -9.37 7.16 12.30
C ASN A 54 -9.94 5.74 12.34
N GLY A 55 -9.14 4.77 12.76
CA GLY A 55 -9.61 3.41 13.01
C GLY A 55 -9.66 2.49 11.79
N ALA A 56 -9.11 2.90 10.66
CA ALA A 56 -9.03 2.07 9.48
C ALA A 56 -7.60 1.59 9.24
N VAL A 57 -7.46 0.46 8.54
CA VAL A 57 -6.15 -0.07 8.18
C VAL A 57 -5.92 0.20 6.69
N PRO A 58 -4.87 0.95 6.34
CA PRO A 58 -4.59 1.22 4.93
C PRO A 58 -3.95 0.01 4.25
N ALA A 59 -4.35 -0.24 3.02
CA ALA A 59 -3.76 -1.28 2.18
C ALA A 59 -3.39 -0.65 0.84
N THR A 60 -2.20 -0.08 0.76
CA THR A 60 -1.71 0.49 -0.49
C THR A 60 -1.40 -0.64 -1.45
N ILE A 61 -1.92 -0.56 -2.66
CA ILE A 61 -1.85 -1.62 -3.65
C ILE A 61 -0.77 -1.29 -4.68
N ALA A 62 0.13 -2.24 -4.94
CA ALA A 62 1.15 -2.07 -5.97
C ALA A 62 1.59 -3.44 -6.49
N ILE A 63 2.24 -3.44 -7.66
CA ILE A 63 2.90 -4.63 -8.19
C ILE A 63 4.39 -4.43 -8.03
N LEU A 64 5.02 -5.30 -7.25
CA LEU A 64 6.46 -5.25 -6.99
C LEU A 64 7.04 -6.64 -7.20
N GLY A 65 8.12 -6.72 -7.99
CA GLY A 65 8.78 -7.99 -8.26
C GLY A 65 7.87 -9.04 -8.87
N GLY A 66 6.92 -8.61 -9.70
CA GLY A 66 5.96 -9.51 -10.32
C GLY A 66 4.85 -10.01 -9.41
N ARG A 67 4.73 -9.46 -8.20
CA ARG A 67 3.71 -9.85 -7.23
C ARG A 67 2.80 -8.69 -6.90
N LEU A 68 1.51 -8.97 -6.79
CA LEU A 68 0.52 -7.99 -6.36
C LEU A 68 0.59 -7.88 -4.83
N LYS A 69 0.84 -6.67 -4.35
CA LYS A 69 0.93 -6.37 -2.92
C LYS A 69 -0.32 -5.66 -2.45
N ALA A 70 -0.90 -6.16 -1.37
CA ALA A 70 -2.00 -5.47 -0.67
C ALA A 70 -1.48 -5.06 0.70
N GLY A 71 -1.07 -3.80 0.80
CA GLY A 71 -0.35 -3.26 1.94
C GLY A 71 1.15 -3.25 1.68
N LEU A 72 1.76 -2.08 1.83
CA LEU A 72 3.19 -1.88 1.59
C LEU A 72 3.86 -1.46 2.88
N SER A 73 5.09 -1.93 3.09
CA SER A 73 5.95 -1.41 4.14
C SER A 73 6.42 0.00 3.74
N LYS A 74 6.98 0.73 4.70
CA LYS A 74 7.55 2.05 4.44
C LYS A 74 8.64 1.96 3.37
N GLU A 75 9.47 0.92 3.42
CA GLU A 75 10.54 0.67 2.45
C GLU A 75 9.96 0.40 1.07
N GLU A 76 8.87 -0.36 0.98
CA GLU A 76 8.21 -0.65 -0.28
C GLU A 76 7.57 0.59 -0.89
N ILE A 77 6.94 1.45 -0.06
CA ILE A 77 6.40 2.73 -0.53
C ILE A 77 7.51 3.58 -1.14
N THR A 78 8.65 3.65 -0.47
CA THR A 78 9.81 4.38 -0.98
C THR A 78 10.29 3.80 -2.31
N SER A 79 10.34 2.48 -2.42
CA SER A 79 10.73 1.80 -3.66
C SER A 79 9.79 2.14 -4.81
N VAL A 80 8.47 2.12 -4.56
CA VAL A 80 7.48 2.47 -5.59
C VAL A 80 7.68 3.91 -6.07
N SER A 81 8.07 4.81 -5.18
CA SER A 81 8.26 6.22 -5.52
C SER A 81 9.38 6.44 -6.54
N TYR A 82 10.35 5.53 -6.61
CA TYR A 82 11.46 5.62 -7.56
C TYR A 82 11.22 4.87 -8.85
N THR A 83 10.38 3.84 -8.84
CA THR A 83 10.29 2.91 -9.95
C THR A 83 9.23 3.26 -10.98
N HIS A 84 8.38 4.25 -10.71
CA HIS A 84 7.30 4.67 -11.58
C HIS A 84 6.36 3.52 -11.98
N LEU A 85 6.17 2.56 -11.09
CA LEU A 85 5.25 1.47 -11.32
C LEU A 85 3.81 1.95 -11.16
N THR A 86 2.94 1.49 -12.06
CA THR A 86 1.50 1.76 -11.96
C THR A 86 0.73 0.46 -11.98
N LEU A 87 -0.45 0.51 -11.47
CA LEU A 87 -1.40 -0.59 -11.60
C LEU A 87 -2.18 -0.47 -12.89
#